data_3ae65761aca671f33241366c17d5b8a9
#
_entry.id   3ae65761aca671f33241366c17d5b8a9
#
_cell.length_a   1.000
_cell.length_b   1.000
_cell.length_c   1.000
_cell.angle_alpha   90.00
_cell.angle_beta   90.00
_cell.angle_gamma   90.00
#
_symmetry.space_group_name_H-M   'P 1'
#
loop_
_entity.id
_entity.type
_entity.pdbx_description
1 polymer ?
#
loop_
_entity_poly.entity_id
_entity_poly.type
_entity_poly.pdbx_seq_one_letter_code
_entity_poly.pdbx_strand_id
1 'polypeptide(L)'
;MSAGDAAPPSALADRLASIVLPVHNQADHLESLVLRYREALERLPLRYELVLVPNACRDQTGEICHRMADEASDVRVVELDQGGWGRAVRVGLDRASGDLLCYTNSARTSPEMLSLALLYASSNPEVAVKAQRRIRDNWRRQLGSLLYNLECRVLFGLASWDINGTPKVFPRAFEKLLQLRSDDDLIDAEFVVTCRREGYPIIEVPSTITIRHGGSSTTNYRSALDMYRGAYMLRRRIGQA
;
A
#
# COMPACT_ATOMS: atom_id res chain seq x y z
N MET A 1 -3.48 -24.93 21.59
CA MET A 1 -3.59 -24.08 20.39
C MET A 1 -5.04 -24.17 19.92
N SER A 2 -5.85 -23.16 20.28
CA SER A 2 -7.23 -23.06 19.81
C SER A 2 -7.20 -22.64 18.35
N ALA A 3 -7.84 -23.42 17.48
CA ALA A 3 -8.10 -22.99 16.11
C ALA A 3 -8.99 -21.75 16.19
N GLY A 4 -8.45 -20.57 15.82
CA GLY A 4 -9.23 -19.36 15.75
C GLY A 4 -10.38 -19.58 14.79
N ASP A 5 -11.61 -19.43 15.28
CA ASP A 5 -12.81 -19.48 14.46
C ASP A 5 -12.70 -18.44 13.34
N ALA A 6 -12.53 -18.94 12.11
CA ALA A 6 -12.61 -18.07 10.92
C ALA A 6 -14.01 -17.45 10.91
N ALA A 7 -14.10 -16.14 10.73
CA ALA A 7 -15.39 -15.44 10.69
C ALA A 7 -16.29 -16.09 9.63
N PRO A 8 -17.58 -16.30 9.92
CA PRO A 8 -18.48 -16.91 8.94
C PRO A 8 -18.59 -16.08 7.68
N PRO A 9 -18.80 -16.70 6.49
CA PRO A 9 -18.83 -16.00 5.20
C PRO A 9 -19.80 -14.81 5.15
N SER A 10 -20.88 -14.83 5.91
CA SER A 10 -21.84 -13.73 6.05
C SER A 10 -21.24 -12.48 6.70
N ALA A 11 -20.29 -12.64 7.65
CA ALA A 11 -19.63 -11.52 8.30
C ALA A 11 -18.57 -10.84 7.41
N LEU A 12 -18.09 -11.51 6.37
CA LEU A 12 -17.16 -10.94 5.39
C LEU A 12 -17.88 -10.07 4.37
N ALA A 13 -19.10 -10.45 3.96
CA ALA A 13 -19.89 -9.73 2.95
C ALA A 13 -20.31 -8.31 3.39
N ASP A 14 -20.39 -8.07 4.70
CA ASP A 14 -20.75 -6.76 5.26
C ASP A 14 -19.55 -5.82 5.38
N ARG A 15 -18.32 -6.34 5.26
CA ARG A 15 -17.10 -5.52 5.39
C ARG A 15 -16.85 -4.71 4.13
N LEU A 16 -16.52 -3.45 4.34
CA LEU A 16 -16.07 -2.54 3.29
C LEU A 16 -14.53 -2.45 3.31
N ALA A 17 -13.90 -2.78 2.19
CA ALA A 17 -12.48 -2.57 1.97
C ALA A 17 -12.26 -1.29 1.16
N SER A 18 -11.46 -0.36 1.67
CA SER A 18 -11.01 0.82 0.93
C SER A 18 -9.61 0.59 0.39
N ILE A 19 -9.45 0.67 -0.93
CA ILE A 19 -8.18 0.47 -1.62
C ILE A 19 -7.67 1.83 -2.13
N VAL A 20 -6.69 2.39 -1.45
CA VAL A 20 -6.03 3.62 -1.85
C VAL A 20 -5.00 3.35 -2.92
N LEU A 21 -5.13 4.03 -4.05
CA LEU A 21 -4.27 3.94 -5.22
C LEU A 21 -3.63 5.32 -5.52
N PRO A 22 -2.45 5.62 -4.97
CA PRO A 22 -1.67 6.75 -5.42
C PRO A 22 -1.26 6.57 -6.89
N VAL A 23 -1.57 7.58 -7.72
CA VAL A 23 -1.25 7.55 -9.14
C VAL A 23 -0.51 8.83 -9.55
N HIS A 24 0.51 8.68 -10.41
CA HIS A 24 1.28 9.81 -10.90
C HIS A 24 1.75 9.55 -12.33
N ASN A 25 1.23 10.32 -13.29
CA ASN A 25 1.53 10.19 -14.69
C ASN A 25 1.38 8.75 -15.22
N GLN A 26 0.17 8.21 -15.17
CA GLN A 26 -0.18 6.84 -15.54
C GLN A 26 -1.34 6.77 -16.54
N ALA A 27 -1.56 7.83 -17.32
CA ALA A 27 -2.66 7.91 -18.28
C ALA A 27 -2.69 6.76 -19.30
N ASP A 28 -1.52 6.20 -19.60
CA ASP A 28 -1.34 5.13 -20.58
C ASP A 28 -1.91 3.76 -20.17
N HIS A 29 -2.09 3.50 -18.89
CA HIS A 29 -2.49 2.17 -18.41
C HIS A 29 -3.46 2.16 -17.21
N LEU A 30 -3.74 3.32 -16.60
CA LEU A 30 -4.53 3.41 -15.37
C LEU A 30 -5.94 2.83 -15.55
N GLU A 31 -6.64 3.18 -16.61
CA GLU A 31 -8.01 2.73 -16.85
C GLU A 31 -8.09 1.21 -16.95
N SER A 32 -7.23 0.61 -17.78
CA SER A 32 -7.18 -0.85 -17.92
C SER A 32 -6.81 -1.56 -16.62
N LEU A 33 -5.95 -0.96 -15.80
CA LEU A 33 -5.58 -1.50 -14.49
C LEU A 33 -6.74 -1.47 -13.52
N VAL A 34 -7.43 -0.33 -13.41
CA VAL A 34 -8.58 -0.19 -12.50
C VAL A 34 -9.71 -1.13 -12.90
N LEU A 35 -10.01 -1.29 -14.18
CA LEU A 35 -10.98 -2.28 -14.66
C LEU A 35 -10.61 -3.71 -14.21
N ARG A 36 -9.36 -4.12 -14.39
CA ARG A 36 -8.87 -5.42 -13.93
C ARG A 36 -8.95 -5.58 -12.40
N TYR A 37 -8.71 -4.52 -11.64
CA TYR A 37 -8.91 -4.56 -10.18
C TYR A 37 -10.37 -4.77 -9.84
N ARG A 38 -11.28 -4.02 -10.46
CA ARG A 38 -12.73 -4.17 -10.25
C ARG A 38 -13.20 -5.60 -10.54
N GLU A 39 -12.84 -6.15 -11.70
CA GLU A 39 -13.16 -7.54 -12.07
C GLU A 39 -12.66 -8.57 -11.04
N ALA A 40 -11.48 -8.36 -10.46
CA ALA A 40 -10.93 -9.24 -9.46
C ALA A 40 -11.61 -9.07 -8.10
N LEU A 41 -11.92 -7.83 -7.71
CA LEU A 41 -12.55 -7.48 -6.44
C LEU A 41 -14.02 -7.90 -6.38
N GLU A 42 -14.76 -7.82 -7.49
CA GLU A 42 -16.16 -8.29 -7.61
C GLU A 42 -16.33 -9.79 -7.32
N ARG A 43 -15.25 -10.57 -7.45
CA ARG A 43 -15.24 -12.02 -7.12
C ARG A 43 -15.03 -12.30 -5.63
N LEU A 44 -14.71 -11.27 -4.84
CA LEU A 44 -14.46 -11.43 -3.42
C LEU A 44 -15.76 -11.31 -2.60
N PRO A 45 -15.90 -12.05 -1.51
CA PRO A 45 -17.05 -11.96 -0.62
C PRO A 45 -16.94 -10.74 0.33
N LEU A 46 -16.67 -9.55 -0.23
CA LEU A 46 -16.57 -8.29 0.52
C LEU A 46 -16.95 -7.10 -0.37
N ARG A 47 -17.44 -6.05 0.22
CA ARG A 47 -17.66 -4.77 -0.47
C ARG A 47 -16.34 -4.02 -0.61
N TYR A 48 -16.20 -3.21 -1.65
CA TYR A 48 -14.99 -2.41 -1.83
C TYR A 48 -15.30 -1.00 -2.34
N GLU A 49 -14.36 -0.10 -2.12
CA GLU A 49 -14.22 1.19 -2.82
C GLU A 49 -12.77 1.37 -3.25
N LEU A 50 -12.56 1.98 -4.42
CA LEU A 50 -11.26 2.40 -4.93
C LEU A 50 -11.10 3.90 -4.71
N VAL A 51 -10.09 4.30 -3.96
CA VAL A 51 -9.75 5.71 -3.73
C VAL A 51 -8.54 6.05 -4.59
N LEU A 52 -8.79 6.61 -5.77
CA LEU A 52 -7.75 7.07 -6.68
C LEU A 52 -7.18 8.40 -6.19
N VAL A 53 -5.86 8.47 -6.06
CA VAL A 53 -5.19 9.69 -5.58
C VAL A 53 -4.19 10.18 -6.64
N PRO A 54 -4.69 10.89 -7.72
CA PRO A 54 -3.78 11.55 -8.64
C PRO A 54 -3.01 12.65 -7.89
N ASN A 55 -1.68 12.61 -8.00
CA ASN A 55 -0.81 13.51 -7.25
C ASN A 55 0.24 14.16 -8.16
N ALA A 56 0.15 15.49 -8.30
CA ALA A 56 1.01 16.30 -9.17
C ALA A 56 1.13 15.74 -10.60
N CYS A 57 0.03 15.25 -11.18
CA CYS A 57 0.01 14.72 -12.53
C CYS A 57 0.17 15.85 -13.56
N ARG A 58 0.87 15.56 -14.66
CA ARG A 58 1.11 16.48 -15.79
C ARG A 58 0.55 15.97 -17.10
N ASP A 59 0.00 14.77 -17.08
CA ASP A 59 -0.68 14.11 -18.18
C ASP A 59 -2.19 14.01 -17.87
N GLN A 60 -2.93 13.29 -18.68
CA GLN A 60 -4.38 13.11 -18.55
C GLN A 60 -4.80 12.20 -17.37
N THR A 61 -3.87 11.80 -16.48
CA THR A 61 -4.20 10.88 -15.36
C THR A 61 -5.33 11.41 -14.47
N GLY A 62 -5.31 12.71 -14.13
CA GLY A 62 -6.35 13.33 -13.32
C GLY A 62 -7.73 13.26 -13.99
N GLU A 63 -7.80 13.66 -15.27
CA GLU A 63 -9.03 13.62 -16.08
C GLU A 63 -9.60 12.20 -16.16
N ILE A 64 -8.74 11.20 -16.37
CA ILE A 64 -9.13 9.79 -16.39
C ILE A 64 -9.72 9.36 -15.04
N CYS A 65 -9.08 9.73 -13.92
CA CYS A 65 -9.57 9.42 -12.58
C CYS A 65 -10.98 10.00 -12.36
N HIS A 66 -11.20 11.28 -12.70
CA HIS A 66 -12.49 11.92 -12.53
C HIS A 66 -13.58 11.26 -13.38
N ARG A 67 -13.30 11.00 -14.66
CA ARG A 67 -14.22 10.27 -15.53
C ARG A 67 -14.63 8.92 -14.94
N MET A 68 -13.65 8.14 -14.44
CA MET A 68 -13.94 6.84 -13.83
C MET A 68 -14.80 6.95 -12.57
N ALA A 69 -14.63 8.00 -11.76
CA ALA A 69 -15.46 8.24 -10.59
C ALA A 69 -16.88 8.67 -10.96
N ASP A 70 -17.07 9.39 -12.06
CA ASP A 70 -18.40 9.76 -12.58
C ASP A 70 -19.17 8.55 -13.13
N GLU A 71 -18.43 7.55 -13.67
CA GLU A 71 -19.00 6.34 -14.27
C GLU A 71 -19.26 5.22 -13.26
N ALA A 72 -18.62 5.24 -12.07
CA ALA A 72 -18.64 4.11 -11.14
C ALA A 72 -18.69 4.56 -9.67
N SER A 73 -19.77 4.19 -8.97
CA SER A 73 -20.01 4.58 -7.57
C SER A 73 -19.02 3.96 -6.57
N ASP A 74 -18.32 2.92 -6.96
CA ASP A 74 -17.24 2.27 -6.20
C ASP A 74 -15.88 2.93 -6.39
N VAL A 75 -15.79 3.98 -7.22
CA VAL A 75 -14.56 4.74 -7.47
C VAL A 75 -14.71 6.16 -6.91
N ARG A 76 -13.70 6.61 -6.17
CA ARG A 76 -13.61 7.97 -5.62
C ARG A 76 -12.27 8.58 -6.00
N VAL A 77 -12.24 9.90 -6.18
CA VAL A 77 -11.02 10.64 -6.49
C VAL A 77 -10.69 11.64 -5.39
N VAL A 78 -9.43 11.72 -5.06
CA VAL A 78 -8.85 12.73 -4.17
C VAL A 78 -7.61 13.29 -4.84
N GLU A 79 -7.74 14.39 -5.55
CA GLU A 79 -6.66 15.00 -6.30
C GLU A 79 -5.74 15.84 -5.42
N LEU A 80 -4.43 15.78 -5.69
CA LEU A 80 -3.40 16.51 -4.97
C LEU A 80 -2.50 17.31 -5.94
N ASP A 81 -2.34 18.59 -5.68
CA ASP A 81 -1.42 19.47 -6.44
C ASP A 81 0.04 19.14 -6.17
N GLN A 82 0.34 18.58 -5.01
CA GLN A 82 1.69 18.25 -4.60
C GLN A 82 1.94 16.75 -4.64
N GLY A 83 3.04 16.36 -5.27
CA GLY A 83 3.47 14.98 -5.35
C GLY A 83 4.00 14.43 -4.02
N GLY A 84 4.04 13.12 -3.92
CA GLY A 84 4.59 12.37 -2.80
C GLY A 84 3.83 11.09 -2.56
N TRP A 85 4.54 9.96 -2.56
CA TRP A 85 3.95 8.64 -2.33
C TRP A 85 3.22 8.59 -0.99
N GLY A 86 3.93 8.92 0.10
CA GLY A 86 3.37 8.90 1.45
C GLY A 86 2.24 9.89 1.65
N ARG A 87 2.34 11.10 1.06
CA ARG A 87 1.27 12.09 1.10
C ARG A 87 0.00 11.56 0.47
N ALA A 88 0.10 10.98 -0.73
CA ALA A 88 -1.05 10.42 -1.43
C ALA A 88 -1.67 9.25 -0.66
N VAL A 89 -0.84 8.37 -0.07
CA VAL A 89 -1.32 7.30 0.82
C VAL A 89 -2.08 7.87 2.02
N ARG A 90 -1.51 8.82 2.74
CA ARG A 90 -2.12 9.41 3.95
C ARG A 90 -3.45 10.09 3.65
N VAL A 91 -3.48 10.93 2.63
CA VAL A 91 -4.72 11.63 2.25
C VAL A 91 -5.78 10.65 1.75
N GLY A 92 -5.37 9.63 0.98
CA GLY A 92 -6.29 8.59 0.55
C GLY A 92 -6.87 7.79 1.72
N LEU A 93 -6.05 7.41 2.71
CA LEU A 93 -6.50 6.71 3.92
C LEU A 93 -7.43 7.56 4.79
N ASP A 94 -7.19 8.87 4.88
CA ASP A 94 -8.06 9.82 5.58
C ASP A 94 -9.46 9.91 4.94
N ARG A 95 -9.55 9.77 3.63
CA ARG A 95 -10.79 9.81 2.85
C ARG A 95 -11.45 8.45 2.65
N ALA A 96 -10.80 7.39 3.03
CA ALA A 96 -11.31 6.03 2.97
C ALA A 96 -12.45 5.82 3.98
N SER A 97 -13.48 5.04 3.62
CA SER A 97 -14.67 4.81 4.45
C SER A 97 -14.72 3.41 5.06
N GLY A 98 -13.93 2.46 4.52
CA GLY A 98 -13.99 1.04 4.89
C GLY A 98 -13.44 0.70 6.26
N ASP A 99 -13.83 -0.45 6.77
CA ASP A 99 -13.32 -1.06 8.01
C ASP A 99 -11.97 -1.73 7.78
N LEU A 100 -11.74 -2.17 6.55
CA LEU A 100 -10.48 -2.73 6.08
C LEU A 100 -9.81 -1.73 5.14
N LEU A 101 -8.62 -1.29 5.49
CA LEU A 101 -7.88 -0.29 4.75
C LEU A 101 -6.73 -0.92 3.99
N CYS A 102 -6.56 -0.51 2.76
CA CYS A 102 -5.47 -0.97 1.90
C CYS A 102 -4.83 0.23 1.20
N TYR A 103 -3.52 0.21 1.06
CA TYR A 103 -2.86 1.02 0.05
C TYR A 103 -1.90 0.20 -0.78
N THR A 104 -1.77 0.55 -2.06
CA THR A 104 -0.95 -0.23 -2.96
C THR A 104 -0.38 0.56 -4.12
N ASN A 105 0.68 0.03 -4.71
CA ASN A 105 1.33 0.61 -5.88
C ASN A 105 0.66 0.11 -7.16
N SER A 106 -0.10 0.97 -7.82
CA SER A 106 -0.81 0.68 -9.07
C SER A 106 0.09 0.11 -10.18
N ALA A 107 1.35 0.56 -10.27
CA ALA A 107 2.26 0.11 -11.32
C ALA A 107 2.85 -1.30 -11.09
N ARG A 108 2.70 -1.90 -9.91
CA ARG A 108 3.41 -3.15 -9.54
C ARG A 108 2.57 -4.20 -8.84
N THR A 109 1.39 -3.89 -8.39
CA THR A 109 0.51 -4.84 -7.73
C THR A 109 -0.40 -5.50 -8.75
N SER A 110 -0.42 -6.82 -8.79
CA SER A 110 -1.37 -7.54 -9.64
C SER A 110 -2.74 -7.66 -8.95
N PRO A 111 -3.84 -7.79 -9.73
CA PRO A 111 -5.17 -8.03 -9.16
C PRO A 111 -5.23 -9.23 -8.22
N GLU A 112 -4.54 -10.32 -8.57
CA GLU A 112 -4.50 -11.54 -7.77
C GLU A 112 -3.82 -11.32 -6.42
N MET A 113 -2.70 -10.55 -6.41
CA MET A 113 -1.98 -10.23 -5.18
C MET A 113 -2.82 -9.32 -4.27
N LEU A 114 -3.52 -8.36 -4.86
CA LEU A 114 -4.46 -7.48 -4.13
C LEU A 114 -5.58 -8.31 -3.51
N SER A 115 -6.23 -9.17 -4.30
CA SER A 115 -7.31 -10.05 -3.84
C SER A 115 -6.87 -10.97 -2.71
N LEU A 116 -5.69 -11.60 -2.86
CA LEU A 116 -5.14 -12.50 -1.85
C LEU A 116 -4.89 -11.77 -0.52
N ALA A 117 -4.28 -10.57 -0.58
CA ALA A 117 -4.01 -9.79 0.62
C ALA A 117 -5.30 -9.33 1.32
N LEU A 118 -6.31 -8.91 0.56
CA LEU A 118 -7.63 -8.52 1.09
C LEU A 118 -8.37 -9.70 1.72
N LEU A 119 -8.42 -10.86 1.05
CA LEU A 119 -9.03 -12.07 1.60
C LEU A 119 -8.37 -12.50 2.90
N TYR A 120 -7.04 -12.50 2.91
CA TYR A 120 -6.32 -12.90 4.12
C TYR A 120 -6.60 -11.94 5.28
N ALA A 121 -6.53 -10.62 5.04
CA ALA A 121 -6.78 -9.62 6.07
C ALA A 121 -8.25 -9.58 6.51
N SER A 122 -9.20 -9.81 5.60
CA SER A 122 -10.63 -9.86 5.96
C SER A 122 -10.97 -11.04 6.87
N SER A 123 -10.27 -12.17 6.70
CA SER A 123 -10.44 -13.35 7.53
C SER A 123 -9.67 -13.28 8.86
N ASN A 124 -8.73 -12.33 9.00
CA ASN A 124 -7.87 -12.18 10.18
C ASN A 124 -7.83 -10.70 10.59
N PRO A 125 -8.89 -10.17 11.24
CA PRO A 125 -9.03 -8.75 11.54
C PRO A 125 -8.03 -8.22 12.59
N GLU A 126 -7.28 -9.08 13.23
CA GLU A 126 -6.27 -8.75 14.24
C GLU A 126 -4.86 -8.60 13.68
N VAL A 127 -4.68 -8.71 12.35
CA VAL A 127 -3.36 -8.61 11.73
C VAL A 127 -3.32 -7.58 10.62
N ALA A 128 -2.16 -6.98 10.40
CA ALA A 128 -1.83 -6.28 9.17
C ALA A 128 -1.21 -7.28 8.18
N VAL A 129 -1.59 -7.17 6.92
CA VAL A 129 -1.06 -8.00 5.83
C VAL A 129 -0.25 -7.14 4.88
N LYS A 130 0.92 -7.59 4.49
CA LYS A 130 1.71 -6.92 3.44
C LYS A 130 2.32 -7.92 2.46
N ALA A 131 2.51 -7.50 1.23
CA ALA A 131 3.24 -8.31 0.26
C ALA A 131 4.73 -8.34 0.57
N GLN A 132 5.36 -9.48 0.28
CA GLN A 132 6.80 -9.67 0.30
C GLN A 132 7.26 -10.09 -1.10
N ARG A 133 7.98 -9.22 -1.78
CA ARG A 133 8.50 -9.49 -3.13
C ARG A 133 9.76 -10.35 -3.03
N ARG A 134 9.67 -11.59 -3.50
CA ARG A 134 10.79 -12.54 -3.44
C ARG A 134 11.69 -12.49 -4.67
N ILE A 135 11.16 -12.13 -5.84
CA ILE A 135 11.88 -12.05 -7.11
C ILE A 135 11.92 -10.60 -7.58
N ARG A 136 13.07 -10.11 -8.04
CA ARG A 136 13.25 -8.76 -8.60
C ARG A 136 14.03 -8.85 -9.90
N ASP A 137 13.59 -8.12 -10.90
CA ASP A 137 14.09 -8.20 -12.26
C ASP A 137 15.54 -7.67 -12.46
N ASN A 138 16.08 -6.90 -11.48
CA ASN A 138 17.38 -6.24 -11.62
C ASN A 138 18.20 -6.39 -10.35
N TRP A 139 19.38 -7.02 -10.47
CA TRP A 139 20.30 -7.31 -9.37
C TRP A 139 20.79 -6.03 -8.62
N ARG A 140 21.01 -4.90 -9.34
CA ARG A 140 21.42 -3.63 -8.72
C ARG A 140 20.33 -3.06 -7.81
N ARG A 141 19.08 -3.13 -8.28
CA ARG A 141 17.90 -2.74 -7.46
C ARG A 141 17.69 -3.71 -6.30
N GLN A 142 17.99 -4.99 -6.50
CA GLN A 142 17.94 -6.00 -5.45
C GLN A 142 18.94 -5.67 -4.35
N LEU A 143 20.19 -5.34 -4.70
CA LEU A 143 21.24 -4.98 -3.75
C LEU A 143 20.89 -3.69 -2.97
N GLY A 144 20.47 -2.61 -3.65
CA GLY A 144 20.04 -1.38 -2.98
C GLY A 144 18.88 -1.61 -2.01
N SER A 145 17.89 -2.40 -2.43
CA SER A 145 16.78 -2.74 -1.54
C SER A 145 17.21 -3.61 -0.36
N LEU A 146 18.14 -4.55 -0.58
CA LEU A 146 18.66 -5.40 0.50
C LEU A 146 19.37 -4.55 1.56
N LEU A 147 20.22 -3.62 1.13
CA LEU A 147 20.93 -2.70 2.03
C LEU A 147 19.96 -1.82 2.82
N TYR A 148 18.95 -1.25 2.16
CA TYR A 148 17.91 -0.45 2.83
C TYR A 148 17.11 -1.29 3.85
N ASN A 149 16.70 -2.50 3.46
CA ASN A 149 16.01 -3.40 4.38
C ASN A 149 16.89 -3.76 5.58
N LEU A 150 18.20 -4.01 5.36
CA LEU A 150 19.14 -4.29 6.42
C LEU A 150 19.28 -3.09 7.37
N GLU A 151 19.41 -1.87 6.83
CA GLU A 151 19.45 -0.64 7.62
C GLU A 151 18.20 -0.49 8.49
N CYS A 152 17.00 -0.61 7.91
CA CYS A 152 15.76 -0.55 8.66
C CYS A 152 15.67 -1.63 9.74
N ARG A 153 16.14 -2.85 9.45
CA ARG A 153 16.18 -3.93 10.44
C ARG A 153 17.09 -3.60 11.61
N VAL A 154 18.27 -3.05 11.34
CA VAL A 154 19.23 -2.66 12.38
C VAL A 154 18.72 -1.47 13.19
N LEU A 155 18.23 -0.42 12.51
CA LEU A 155 17.77 0.81 13.18
C LEU A 155 16.51 0.60 14.04
N PHE A 156 15.60 -0.24 13.56
CA PHE A 156 14.28 -0.41 14.19
C PHE A 156 14.04 -1.81 14.74
N GLY A 157 14.99 -2.73 14.59
CA GLY A 157 14.88 -4.12 15.04
C GLY A 157 13.77 -4.90 14.34
N LEU A 158 13.50 -4.65 13.06
CA LEU A 158 12.38 -5.25 12.33
C LEU A 158 12.68 -6.69 11.91
N ALA A 159 11.66 -7.54 11.91
CA ALA A 159 11.74 -8.89 11.35
C ALA A 159 11.51 -8.91 9.82
N SER A 160 10.81 -7.91 9.27
CA SER A 160 10.44 -7.80 7.87
C SER A 160 11.64 -7.68 6.92
N TRP A 161 11.57 -8.35 5.77
CA TRP A 161 12.61 -8.33 4.72
C TRP A 161 12.26 -7.50 3.48
N ASP A 162 11.03 -7.06 3.33
CA ASP A 162 10.61 -6.20 2.23
C ASP A 162 9.75 -5.05 2.77
N ILE A 163 10.44 -4.06 3.33
CA ILE A 163 9.80 -2.89 3.97
C ILE A 163 8.79 -2.21 3.02
N ASN A 164 9.19 -2.03 1.76
CA ASN A 164 8.39 -1.33 0.74
C ASN A 164 7.45 -2.27 -0.04
N GLY A 165 7.19 -3.48 0.50
CA GLY A 165 6.24 -4.42 -0.10
C GLY A 165 4.80 -3.90 -0.01
N THR A 166 4.10 -3.85 -1.14
CA THR A 166 2.68 -3.53 -1.27
C THR A 166 1.97 -4.61 -2.08
N PRO A 167 0.66 -4.83 -1.86
CA PRO A 167 -0.27 -4.09 -1.00
C PRO A 167 0.03 -4.23 0.48
N LYS A 168 -0.39 -3.22 1.25
CA LYS A 168 -0.49 -3.26 2.70
C LYS A 168 -1.95 -3.10 3.08
N VAL A 169 -2.45 -4.07 3.84
CA VAL A 169 -3.86 -4.14 4.26
C VAL A 169 -3.90 -4.22 5.78
N PHE A 170 -4.78 -3.47 6.42
CA PHE A 170 -4.90 -3.43 7.86
C PHE A 170 -6.30 -3.03 8.30
N PRO A 171 -6.78 -3.45 9.47
CA PRO A 171 -8.06 -3.03 10.00
C PRO A 171 -8.01 -1.56 10.45
N ARG A 172 -9.09 -0.81 10.26
CA ARG A 172 -9.22 0.57 10.74
C ARG A 172 -8.97 0.71 12.25
N ALA A 173 -9.22 -0.34 13.01
CA ALA A 173 -8.93 -0.39 14.45
C ALA A 173 -7.44 -0.19 14.77
N PHE A 174 -6.53 -0.33 13.80
CA PHE A 174 -5.12 0.01 13.97
C PHE A 174 -4.90 1.52 13.79
N GLU A 175 -5.54 2.31 14.64
CA GLU A 175 -5.65 3.77 14.54
C GLU A 175 -4.31 4.49 14.37
N LYS A 176 -3.22 3.94 14.94
CA LYS A 176 -1.89 4.54 14.80
C LYS A 176 -1.37 4.50 13.36
N LEU A 177 -1.87 3.58 12.53
CA LEU A 177 -1.55 3.53 11.10
C LEU A 177 -2.27 4.61 10.27
N LEU A 178 -3.29 5.26 10.82
CA LEU A 178 -3.92 6.45 10.23
C LEU A 178 -3.18 7.75 10.62
N GLN A 179 -2.23 7.68 11.55
CA GLN A 179 -1.46 8.83 12.06
C GLN A 179 -0.03 8.88 11.50
N LEU A 180 0.27 8.12 10.44
CA LEU A 180 1.57 8.17 9.75
C LEU A 180 1.83 9.58 9.24
N ARG A 181 3.12 10.01 9.21
CA ARG A 181 3.51 11.40 8.95
C ARG A 181 4.43 11.58 7.75
N SER A 182 5.04 10.51 7.25
CA SER A 182 5.95 10.58 6.11
C SER A 182 5.20 10.89 4.82
N ASP A 183 5.68 11.87 4.07
CA ASP A 183 5.10 12.30 2.78
C ASP A 183 5.74 11.59 1.57
N ASP A 184 6.84 10.91 1.78
CA ASP A 184 7.66 10.21 0.80
C ASP A 184 7.62 8.68 0.95
N ASP A 185 8.56 7.98 0.33
CA ASP A 185 8.68 6.52 0.38
C ASP A 185 8.95 5.96 1.79
N LEU A 186 9.32 6.82 2.77
CA LEU A 186 9.54 6.42 4.15
C LEU A 186 8.26 5.99 4.86
N ILE A 187 7.09 6.33 4.33
CA ILE A 187 5.80 5.88 4.90
C ILE A 187 5.75 4.37 5.03
N ASP A 188 6.38 3.64 4.13
CA ASP A 188 6.43 2.19 4.16
C ASP A 188 7.25 1.65 5.35
N ALA A 189 8.37 2.32 5.67
CA ALA A 189 9.15 2.01 6.87
C ALA A 189 8.41 2.45 8.14
N GLU A 190 7.81 3.65 8.13
CA GLU A 190 7.02 4.16 9.25
C GLU A 190 5.85 3.22 9.59
N PHE A 191 5.16 2.67 8.57
CA PHE A 191 4.12 1.66 8.75
C PHE A 191 4.62 0.44 9.54
N VAL A 192 5.71 -0.19 9.09
CA VAL A 192 6.24 -1.41 9.73
C VAL A 192 6.76 -1.12 11.14
N VAL A 193 7.39 0.04 11.34
CA VAL A 193 7.87 0.49 12.65
C VAL A 193 6.70 0.74 13.60
N THR A 194 5.65 1.38 13.12
CA THR A 194 4.43 1.64 13.92
C THR A 194 3.77 0.32 14.32
N CYS A 195 3.61 -0.62 13.40
CA CYS A 195 3.08 -1.95 13.74
C CYS A 195 3.89 -2.61 14.85
N ARG A 196 5.23 -2.56 14.77
CA ARG A 196 6.09 -3.14 15.81
C ARG A 196 5.90 -2.46 17.17
N ARG A 197 5.83 -1.14 17.21
CA ARG A 197 5.70 -0.36 18.45
C ARG A 197 4.36 -0.59 19.14
N GLU A 198 3.30 -0.63 18.36
CA GLU A 198 1.93 -0.79 18.85
C GLU A 198 1.55 -2.28 19.06
N GLY A 199 2.45 -3.20 18.75
CA GLY A 199 2.18 -4.63 18.86
C GLY A 199 1.20 -5.16 17.82
N TYR A 200 1.00 -4.46 16.69
CA TYR A 200 0.15 -4.93 15.60
C TYR A 200 0.88 -6.04 14.83
N PRO A 201 0.35 -7.26 14.82
CA PRO A 201 1.00 -8.36 14.11
C PRO A 201 1.02 -8.09 12.60
N ILE A 202 2.13 -8.41 11.93
CA ILE A 202 2.24 -8.34 10.46
C ILE A 202 2.41 -9.73 9.90
N ILE A 203 1.61 -10.06 8.90
CA ILE A 203 1.77 -11.25 8.07
C ILE A 203 2.28 -10.83 6.69
N GLU A 204 3.34 -11.50 6.24
CA GLU A 204 3.94 -11.28 4.93
C GLU A 204 3.48 -12.33 3.94
N VAL A 205 2.79 -11.89 2.88
CA VAL A 205 2.34 -12.77 1.80
C VAL A 205 3.36 -12.72 0.66
N PRO A 206 3.94 -13.86 0.26
CA PRO A 206 4.96 -13.87 -0.78
C PRO A 206 4.37 -13.48 -2.14
N SER A 207 5.03 -12.54 -2.82
CA SER A 207 4.73 -12.13 -4.20
C SER A 207 5.87 -12.54 -5.11
N THR A 208 5.55 -13.28 -6.17
CA THR A 208 6.50 -13.68 -7.21
C THR A 208 6.44 -12.76 -8.43
N ILE A 209 5.39 -11.93 -8.55
CA ILE A 209 5.15 -11.07 -9.70
C ILE A 209 5.81 -9.72 -9.44
N THR A 210 6.77 -9.36 -10.29
CA THR A 210 7.50 -8.09 -10.23
C THR A 210 7.40 -7.28 -11.51
N ILE A 211 6.63 -7.76 -12.49
CA ILE A 211 6.44 -7.07 -13.78
C ILE A 211 5.71 -5.74 -13.51
N ARG A 212 6.30 -4.66 -14.01
CA ARG A 212 5.67 -3.34 -13.96
C ARG A 212 4.60 -3.26 -15.04
N HIS A 213 3.40 -2.84 -14.70
CA HIS A 213 2.27 -2.73 -15.62
C HIS A 213 2.40 -1.53 -16.58
N GLY A 214 3.21 -0.52 -16.23
CA GLY A 214 3.45 0.68 -17.05
C GLY A 214 4.19 1.78 -16.30
N GLY A 215 4.39 2.91 -16.95
CA GLY A 215 5.05 4.09 -16.42
C GLY A 215 6.57 3.95 -16.18
N SER A 216 7.26 5.06 -15.88
CA SER A 216 8.69 5.09 -15.55
C SER A 216 8.93 5.02 -14.03
N SER A 217 10.09 4.49 -13.61
CA SER A 217 10.47 4.50 -12.19
C SER A 217 10.99 5.88 -11.80
N THR A 218 10.43 6.51 -10.79
CA THR A 218 10.94 7.76 -10.22
C THR A 218 12.14 7.54 -9.29
N THR A 219 12.42 6.30 -8.89
CA THR A 219 13.53 5.99 -7.99
C THR A 219 14.86 6.08 -8.72
N ASN A 220 15.69 7.06 -8.34
CA ASN A 220 17.07 7.27 -8.80
C ASN A 220 18.06 7.15 -7.63
N TYR A 221 19.36 7.36 -7.89
CA TYR A 221 20.39 7.26 -6.84
C TYR A 221 20.23 8.29 -5.73
N ARG A 222 19.69 9.49 -6.04
CA ARG A 222 19.43 10.54 -5.04
C ARG A 222 18.28 10.12 -4.13
N SER A 223 17.17 9.66 -4.70
CA SER A 223 16.05 9.16 -3.89
C SER A 223 16.42 7.96 -3.01
N ALA A 224 17.33 7.09 -3.48
CA ALA A 224 17.86 6.01 -2.64
C ALA A 224 18.66 6.56 -1.45
N LEU A 225 19.55 7.54 -1.66
CA LEU A 225 20.32 8.18 -0.57
C LEU A 225 19.40 8.91 0.42
N ASP A 226 18.37 9.57 -0.09
CA ASP A 226 17.37 10.27 0.73
C ASP A 226 16.56 9.27 1.58
N MET A 227 16.27 8.06 1.07
CA MET A 227 15.66 6.99 1.85
C MET A 227 16.54 6.53 3.02
N TYR A 228 17.86 6.37 2.82
CA TYR A 228 18.79 5.99 3.90
C TYR A 228 18.87 7.07 4.98
N ARG A 229 19.05 8.34 4.58
CA ARG A 229 19.05 9.48 5.51
C ARG A 229 17.71 9.61 6.22
N GLY A 230 16.62 9.38 5.49
CA GLY A 230 15.27 9.43 6.02
C GLY A 230 15.01 8.36 7.08
N ALA A 231 15.50 7.13 6.90
CA ALA A 231 15.37 6.08 7.90
C ALA A 231 16.06 6.48 9.22
N TYR A 232 17.25 7.07 9.14
CA TYR A 232 17.93 7.59 10.33
C TYR A 232 17.16 8.74 11.01
N MET A 233 16.62 9.69 10.23
CA MET A 233 15.78 10.78 10.77
C MET A 233 14.48 10.24 11.39
N LEU A 234 13.86 9.25 10.75
CA LEU A 234 12.69 8.57 11.28
C LEU A 234 13.00 7.94 12.65
N ARG A 235 14.17 7.29 12.78
CA ARG A 235 14.62 6.72 14.07
C ARG A 235 14.71 7.79 15.17
N ARG A 236 15.26 8.96 14.86
CA ARG A 236 15.34 10.09 15.81
C ARG A 236 13.96 10.60 16.21
N ARG A 237 13.08 10.81 15.22
CA ARG A 237 11.71 11.28 15.44
C ARG A 237 10.91 10.32 16.33
N ILE A 238 11.03 9.02 16.08
CA ILE A 238 10.32 7.98 16.83
C ILE A 238 10.92 7.76 18.23
N GLY A 239 12.23 7.95 18.39
CA GLY A 239 12.91 7.81 19.69
C GLY A 239 12.65 8.97 20.65
N GLN A 240 12.06 10.08 20.18
CA GLN A 240 11.69 11.25 20.97
C GLN A 240 10.20 11.28 21.34
N ALA A 241 9.39 10.40 20.79
CA ALA A 241 7.97 10.22 21.06
C ALA A 241 7.71 8.96 21.90
#